data_60d727c774cdf1733a281eeffb6cefc5
#
_entry.id   60d727c774cdf1733a281eeffb6cefc5
#
_cell.length_a   1.000
_cell.length_b   1.000
_cell.length_c   1.000
_cell.angle_alpha   90.00
_cell.angle_beta   90.00
_cell.angle_gamma   90.00
#
_symmetry.space_group_name_H-M   'P 1'
#
loop_
_entity.id
_entity.type
_entity.pdbx_description
1 polymer ?
#
loop_
_entity_poly.entity_id
_entity_poly.type
_entity_poly.pdbx_seq_one_letter_code
_entity_poly.pdbx_strand_id
1 'polypeptide(L)'
;MGLLTGKTAIVTGAARGIGKAIALKFAAEGANIAFTDLVIDENGQNTEKEIAAYGVKVKGYASNAASFEDTAKVVEQIHKDFGSVDILVNNAGITKDGLMMRMSEGQWDAVIAVNLKSAFNFIHACTPIMMRQKQGSIINMASVVGVHGNAGQCNYSASKAGMIGLAKSIAQELGSRGIRANAIAPGFIITEMTAKLSDEVKAEWNKRIPLRRGGTPEDVANIALFLASDMSSYVSGQVIQVDGGM
;
A
#
# COMPACT_ATOMS: atom_id res chain seq x y z
N MET A 1 4.58 -12.52 21.85
CA MET A 1 3.32 -12.03 21.26
C MET A 1 3.72 -10.98 20.24
N GLY A 2 3.30 -11.13 18.95
CA GLY A 2 3.70 -10.19 17.90
C GLY A 2 2.96 -8.85 18.03
N LEU A 3 3.48 -7.80 17.39
CA LEU A 3 2.95 -6.42 17.44
C LEU A 3 1.52 -6.30 16.88
N LEU A 4 1.09 -7.23 16.03
CA LEU A 4 -0.21 -7.21 15.35
C LEU A 4 -1.08 -8.43 15.71
N THR A 5 -0.76 -9.13 16.79
CA THR A 5 -1.51 -10.34 17.20
C THR A 5 -3.00 -10.07 17.32
N GLY A 6 -3.82 -10.86 16.61
CA GLY A 6 -5.29 -10.75 16.59
C GLY A 6 -5.86 -9.61 15.73
N LYS A 7 -5.03 -8.78 15.10
CA LYS A 7 -5.47 -7.76 14.15
C LYS A 7 -5.73 -8.38 12.77
N THR A 8 -6.64 -7.79 12.01
CA THR A 8 -6.87 -8.14 10.60
C THR A 8 -6.41 -7.00 9.70
N ALA A 9 -5.52 -7.32 8.76
CA ALA A 9 -5.02 -6.38 7.78
C ALA A 9 -5.56 -6.69 6.37
N ILE A 10 -6.03 -5.65 5.68
CA ILE A 10 -6.28 -5.69 4.23
C ILE A 10 -5.05 -5.06 3.54
N VAL A 11 -4.44 -5.79 2.60
CA VAL A 11 -3.33 -5.27 1.78
C VAL A 11 -3.70 -5.40 0.31
N THR A 12 -3.80 -4.28 -0.42
CA THR A 12 -4.18 -4.29 -1.83
C THR A 12 -2.95 -4.44 -2.73
N GLY A 13 -3.08 -5.20 -3.84
CA GLY A 13 -1.96 -5.46 -4.75
C GLY A 13 -0.84 -6.26 -4.08
N ALA A 14 -1.17 -7.28 -3.29
CA ALA A 14 -0.19 -7.98 -2.47
C ALA A 14 0.19 -9.38 -2.96
N ALA A 15 -0.16 -9.74 -4.20
CA ALA A 15 0.32 -10.99 -4.79
C ALA A 15 1.85 -11.00 -4.98
N ARG A 16 2.52 -9.83 -5.00
CA ARG A 16 3.97 -9.69 -5.21
C ARG A 16 4.51 -8.36 -4.69
N GLY A 17 5.84 -8.18 -4.78
CA GLY A 17 6.53 -6.91 -4.54
C GLY A 17 6.37 -6.38 -3.12
N ILE A 18 6.20 -5.06 -3.00
CA ILE A 18 6.08 -4.35 -1.71
C ILE A 18 4.86 -4.83 -0.93
N GLY A 19 3.71 -4.99 -1.60
CA GLY A 19 2.48 -5.46 -0.95
C GLY A 19 2.64 -6.84 -0.32
N LYS A 20 3.29 -7.78 -1.03
CA LYS A 20 3.61 -9.11 -0.50
C LYS A 20 4.53 -9.02 0.72
N ALA A 21 5.59 -8.21 0.65
CA ALA A 21 6.53 -8.04 1.77
C ALA A 21 5.83 -7.46 3.01
N ILE A 22 4.92 -6.51 2.83
CA ILE A 22 4.10 -5.96 3.93
C ILE A 22 3.20 -7.06 4.52
N ALA A 23 2.52 -7.83 3.68
CA ALA A 23 1.63 -8.90 4.12
C ALA A 23 2.38 -9.98 4.93
N LEU A 24 3.55 -10.42 4.44
CA LEU A 24 4.42 -11.37 5.14
C LEU A 24 4.94 -10.80 6.47
N LYS A 25 5.36 -9.54 6.50
CA LYS A 25 5.83 -8.87 7.71
C LYS A 25 4.73 -8.78 8.77
N PHE A 26 3.51 -8.44 8.36
CA PHE A 26 2.36 -8.37 9.27
C PHE A 26 1.96 -9.75 9.78
N ALA A 27 2.02 -10.78 8.94
CA ALA A 27 1.77 -12.16 9.33
C ALA A 27 2.79 -12.66 10.35
N ALA A 28 4.07 -12.36 10.16
CA ALA A 28 5.13 -12.69 11.12
C ALA A 28 4.91 -12.05 12.49
N GLU A 29 4.19 -10.91 12.54
CA GLU A 29 3.81 -10.21 13.77
C GLU A 29 2.40 -10.60 14.28
N GLY A 30 1.82 -11.68 13.72
CA GLY A 30 0.59 -12.30 14.21
C GLY A 30 -0.71 -11.70 13.66
N ALA A 31 -0.65 -10.88 12.61
CA ALA A 31 -1.86 -10.38 11.95
C ALA A 31 -2.49 -11.43 11.05
N ASN A 32 -3.82 -11.48 11.02
CA ASN A 32 -4.57 -12.15 9.97
C ASN A 32 -4.54 -11.29 8.69
N ILE A 33 -4.37 -11.91 7.54
CA ILE A 33 -4.14 -11.21 6.28
C ILE A 33 -5.26 -11.50 5.28
N ALA A 34 -6.00 -10.48 4.91
CA ALA A 34 -6.80 -10.45 3.70
C ALA A 34 -6.03 -9.65 2.64
N PHE A 35 -5.69 -10.23 1.51
CA PHE A 35 -5.07 -9.47 0.45
C PHE A 35 -5.92 -9.48 -0.82
N THR A 36 -5.82 -8.40 -1.61
CA THR A 36 -6.54 -8.32 -2.87
C THR A 36 -5.56 -8.12 -4.02
N ASP A 37 -5.90 -8.69 -5.17
CA ASP A 37 -5.27 -8.39 -6.45
C ASP A 37 -6.33 -8.48 -7.55
N LEU A 38 -6.01 -8.01 -8.77
CA LEU A 38 -6.96 -8.08 -9.89
C LEU A 38 -7.38 -9.53 -10.18
N VAL A 39 -6.43 -10.45 -10.08
CA VAL A 39 -6.62 -11.90 -10.17
C VAL A 39 -5.76 -12.58 -9.10
N ILE A 40 -6.22 -13.71 -8.57
CA ILE A 40 -5.41 -14.57 -7.70
C ILE A 40 -4.81 -15.67 -8.57
N ASP A 41 -3.70 -15.32 -9.21
CA ASP A 41 -2.89 -16.21 -10.04
C ASP A 41 -1.93 -17.06 -9.18
N GLU A 42 -0.96 -17.71 -9.81
CA GLU A 42 0.06 -18.50 -9.13
C GLU A 42 0.85 -17.69 -8.09
N ASN A 43 1.16 -16.41 -8.38
CA ASN A 43 1.84 -15.54 -7.41
C ASN A 43 0.97 -15.30 -6.18
N GLY A 44 -0.32 -15.03 -6.38
CA GLY A 44 -1.27 -14.86 -5.28
C GLY A 44 -1.40 -16.12 -4.44
N GLN A 45 -1.51 -17.30 -5.07
CA GLN A 45 -1.56 -18.60 -4.38
C GLN A 45 -0.29 -18.89 -3.60
N ASN A 46 0.89 -18.59 -4.15
CA ASN A 46 2.17 -18.75 -3.46
C ASN A 46 2.28 -17.80 -2.27
N THR A 47 1.87 -16.55 -2.43
CA THR A 47 1.82 -15.57 -1.34
C THR A 47 0.90 -16.05 -0.21
N GLU A 48 -0.27 -16.60 -0.53
CA GLU A 48 -1.20 -17.17 0.46
C GLU A 48 -0.55 -18.33 1.24
N LYS A 49 0.13 -19.26 0.54
CA LYS A 49 0.86 -20.36 1.19
C LYS A 49 1.99 -19.89 2.10
N GLU A 50 2.77 -18.90 1.65
CA GLU A 50 3.87 -18.35 2.45
C GLU A 50 3.34 -17.65 3.73
N ILE A 51 2.24 -16.91 3.64
CA ILE A 51 1.60 -16.26 4.78
C ILE A 51 1.02 -17.32 5.75
N ALA A 52 0.36 -18.36 5.21
CA ALA A 52 -0.21 -19.43 6.02
C ALA A 52 0.84 -20.16 6.89
N ALA A 53 2.11 -20.20 6.47
CA ALA A 53 3.20 -20.78 7.23
C ALA A 53 3.47 -20.10 8.58
N TYR A 54 3.02 -18.85 8.77
CA TYR A 54 3.08 -18.14 10.06
C TYR A 54 1.96 -18.54 11.04
N GLY A 55 1.04 -19.43 10.64
CA GLY A 55 -0.05 -19.90 11.49
C GLY A 55 -1.19 -18.90 11.70
N VAL A 56 -1.25 -17.85 10.89
CA VAL A 56 -2.32 -16.85 10.89
C VAL A 56 -3.39 -17.17 9.84
N LYS A 57 -4.58 -16.61 10.00
CA LYS A 57 -5.60 -16.70 8.96
C LYS A 57 -5.21 -15.85 7.77
N VAL A 58 -5.27 -16.42 6.58
CA VAL A 58 -4.98 -15.72 5.32
C VAL A 58 -5.98 -16.10 4.24
N LYS A 59 -6.32 -15.13 3.37
CA LYS A 59 -7.10 -15.39 2.17
C LYS A 59 -6.85 -14.30 1.12
N GLY A 60 -6.61 -14.71 -0.11
CA GLY A 60 -6.56 -13.84 -1.29
C GLY A 60 -7.94 -13.66 -1.92
N TYR A 61 -8.22 -12.46 -2.39
CA TYR A 61 -9.48 -12.09 -3.05
C TYR A 61 -9.19 -11.43 -4.38
N ALA A 62 -9.80 -11.95 -5.46
CA ALA A 62 -9.81 -11.26 -6.74
C ALA A 62 -10.74 -10.05 -6.66
N SER A 63 -10.24 -8.86 -6.98
CA SER A 63 -11.02 -7.62 -6.96
C SER A 63 -10.41 -6.56 -7.87
N ASN A 64 -11.26 -5.88 -8.65
CA ASN A 64 -10.87 -4.68 -9.37
C ASN A 64 -10.92 -3.47 -8.43
N ALA A 65 -9.78 -3.09 -7.88
CA ALA A 65 -9.67 -1.96 -6.95
C ALA A 65 -10.20 -0.63 -7.52
N ALA A 66 -10.18 -0.44 -8.85
CA ALA A 66 -10.72 0.75 -9.51
C ALA A 66 -12.26 0.78 -9.57
N SER A 67 -12.94 -0.35 -9.32
CA SER A 67 -14.39 -0.45 -9.26
C SER A 67 -14.90 -0.20 -7.84
N PHE A 68 -15.75 0.81 -7.67
CA PHE A 68 -16.34 1.17 -6.38
C PHE A 68 -17.21 0.03 -5.82
N GLU A 69 -18.06 -0.55 -6.69
CA GLU A 69 -18.95 -1.64 -6.31
C GLU A 69 -18.20 -2.92 -5.94
N ASP A 70 -17.20 -3.29 -6.74
CA ASP A 70 -16.42 -4.50 -6.52
C ASP A 70 -15.63 -4.40 -5.20
N THR A 71 -15.02 -3.23 -4.96
CA THR A 71 -14.35 -2.93 -3.69
C THR A 71 -15.29 -3.02 -2.50
N ALA A 72 -16.51 -2.48 -2.59
CA ALA A 72 -17.48 -2.58 -1.50
C ALA A 72 -17.86 -4.03 -1.20
N LYS A 73 -18.11 -4.85 -2.23
CA LYS A 73 -18.42 -6.27 -2.09
C LYS A 73 -17.27 -7.07 -1.48
N VAL A 74 -16.03 -6.83 -1.91
CA VAL A 74 -14.89 -7.58 -1.40
C VAL A 74 -14.59 -7.21 0.06
N VAL A 75 -14.69 -5.94 0.45
CA VAL A 75 -14.50 -5.51 1.85
C VAL A 75 -15.59 -6.09 2.75
N GLU A 76 -16.85 -6.12 2.31
CA GLU A 76 -17.93 -6.78 3.04
C GLU A 76 -17.64 -8.28 3.23
N GLN A 77 -17.17 -8.96 2.17
CA GLN A 77 -16.81 -10.38 2.26
C GLN A 77 -15.62 -10.61 3.20
N ILE A 78 -14.59 -9.77 3.15
CA ILE A 78 -13.45 -9.83 4.08
C ILE A 78 -13.93 -9.65 5.52
N HIS A 79 -14.80 -8.67 5.78
CA HIS A 79 -15.33 -8.46 7.13
C HIS A 79 -16.15 -9.66 7.62
N LYS A 80 -16.94 -10.31 6.77
CA LYS A 80 -17.65 -11.56 7.11
C LYS A 80 -16.68 -12.71 7.42
N ASP A 81 -15.63 -12.83 6.63
CA ASP A 81 -14.65 -13.93 6.77
C ASP A 81 -13.75 -13.75 7.99
N PHE A 82 -13.33 -12.52 8.31
CA PHE A 82 -12.32 -12.24 9.35
C PHE A 82 -12.89 -11.64 10.65
N GLY A 83 -14.08 -11.05 10.62
CA GLY A 83 -14.74 -10.45 11.79
C GLY A 83 -14.34 -9.01 12.10
N SER A 84 -13.15 -8.56 11.67
CA SER A 84 -12.67 -7.18 11.85
C SER A 84 -11.88 -6.69 10.64
N VAL A 85 -11.67 -5.37 10.56
CA VAL A 85 -10.71 -4.72 9.67
C VAL A 85 -9.98 -3.67 10.50
N ASP A 86 -8.77 -3.99 10.94
CA ASP A 86 -7.98 -3.13 11.84
C ASP A 86 -6.97 -2.28 11.07
N ILE A 87 -6.46 -2.82 9.96
CA ILE A 87 -5.41 -2.18 9.16
C ILE A 87 -5.81 -2.24 7.68
N LEU A 88 -5.65 -1.12 6.98
CA LEU A 88 -5.80 -1.03 5.54
C LEU A 88 -4.52 -0.49 4.93
N VAL A 89 -3.90 -1.26 4.03
CA VAL A 89 -2.75 -0.82 3.23
C VAL A 89 -3.18 -0.67 1.77
N ASN A 90 -3.32 0.56 1.31
CA ASN A 90 -3.60 0.90 -0.07
C ASN A 90 -2.29 0.89 -0.88
N ASN A 91 -1.91 -0.30 -1.36
CA ASN A 91 -0.66 -0.51 -2.09
C ASN A 91 -0.87 -0.73 -3.61
N ALA A 92 -2.03 -1.18 -4.05
CA ALA A 92 -2.31 -1.38 -5.47
C ALA A 92 -1.95 -0.15 -6.32
N GLY A 93 -1.23 -0.36 -7.41
CA GLY A 93 -0.81 0.74 -8.26
C GLY A 93 -0.12 0.27 -9.53
N ILE A 94 -0.17 1.13 -10.54
CA ILE A 94 0.47 0.94 -11.85
C ILE A 94 1.20 2.20 -12.27
N THR A 95 2.11 2.08 -13.22
CA THR A 95 2.70 3.18 -13.98
C THR A 95 2.32 3.09 -15.45
N LYS A 96 2.11 4.23 -16.09
CA LYS A 96 1.97 4.38 -17.55
C LYS A 96 2.69 5.67 -17.93
N ASP A 97 4.02 5.58 -17.96
CA ASP A 97 4.90 6.71 -18.13
C ASP A 97 4.85 7.27 -19.56
N GLY A 98 5.07 8.56 -19.70
CA GLY A 98 5.10 9.28 -20.97
C GLY A 98 5.29 10.78 -20.76
N LEU A 99 5.99 11.45 -21.69
CA LEU A 99 6.10 12.90 -21.66
C LEU A 99 4.72 13.54 -21.75
N MET A 100 4.46 14.62 -21.01
CA MET A 100 3.17 15.29 -20.90
C MET A 100 2.49 15.50 -22.25
N MET A 101 3.23 16.00 -23.24
CA MET A 101 2.70 16.28 -24.57
C MET A 101 2.30 15.04 -25.40
N ARG A 102 2.72 13.84 -24.97
CA ARG A 102 2.44 12.56 -25.64
C ARG A 102 1.60 11.61 -24.77
N MET A 103 1.30 12.00 -23.54
CA MET A 103 0.49 11.20 -22.64
C MET A 103 -0.96 11.22 -23.12
N SER A 104 -1.52 10.03 -23.36
CA SER A 104 -2.94 9.88 -23.71
C SER A 104 -3.84 10.01 -22.48
N GLU A 105 -5.08 10.45 -22.69
CA GLU A 105 -6.13 10.46 -21.66
C GLU A 105 -6.28 9.08 -21.01
N GLY A 106 -6.28 7.99 -21.79
CA GLY A 106 -6.38 6.63 -21.26
C GLY A 106 -5.17 6.20 -20.39
N GLN A 107 -3.97 6.75 -20.62
CA GLN A 107 -2.82 6.53 -19.71
C GLN A 107 -3.00 7.28 -18.39
N TRP A 108 -3.51 8.51 -18.45
CA TRP A 108 -3.86 9.32 -17.29
C TRP A 108 -4.93 8.64 -16.45
N ASP A 109 -6.08 8.36 -17.06
CA ASP A 109 -7.25 7.80 -16.38
C ASP A 109 -6.96 6.45 -15.72
N ALA A 110 -6.23 5.57 -16.42
CA ALA A 110 -5.87 4.28 -15.87
C ALA A 110 -5.02 4.41 -14.58
N VAL A 111 -4.04 5.34 -14.56
CA VAL A 111 -3.19 5.56 -13.38
C VAL A 111 -3.99 6.19 -12.24
N ILE A 112 -4.82 7.19 -12.51
CA ILE A 112 -5.67 7.81 -11.49
C ILE A 112 -6.67 6.80 -10.93
N ALA A 113 -7.30 6.00 -11.77
CA ALA A 113 -8.29 5.00 -11.35
C ALA A 113 -7.66 3.92 -10.46
N VAL A 114 -6.50 3.37 -10.85
CA VAL A 114 -5.87 2.26 -10.11
C VAL A 114 -5.10 2.75 -8.88
N ASN A 115 -4.42 3.90 -8.95
CA ASN A 115 -3.56 4.34 -7.85
C ASN A 115 -4.30 5.16 -6.79
N LEU A 116 -5.19 6.09 -7.22
CA LEU A 116 -5.81 7.05 -6.30
C LEU A 116 -7.27 6.69 -6.01
N LYS A 117 -8.09 6.50 -7.06
CA LYS A 117 -9.50 6.16 -6.86
C LYS A 117 -9.66 4.83 -6.12
N SER A 118 -8.80 3.84 -6.35
CA SER A 118 -8.80 2.59 -5.60
C SER A 118 -8.65 2.80 -4.09
N ALA A 119 -7.72 3.67 -3.68
CA ALA A 119 -7.52 3.99 -2.27
C ALA A 119 -8.77 4.65 -1.67
N PHE A 120 -9.38 5.59 -2.39
CA PHE A 120 -10.66 6.15 -1.99
C PHE A 120 -11.73 5.05 -1.81
N ASN A 121 -11.86 4.13 -2.76
CA ASN A 121 -12.84 3.05 -2.72
C ASN A 121 -12.67 2.17 -1.47
N PHE A 122 -11.43 1.71 -1.21
CA PHE A 122 -11.13 0.88 -0.03
C PHE A 122 -11.31 1.63 1.29
N ILE A 123 -10.85 2.89 1.38
CA ILE A 123 -11.05 3.73 2.56
C ILE A 123 -12.54 3.90 2.84
N HIS A 124 -13.32 4.25 1.81
CA HIS A 124 -14.77 4.41 1.91
C HIS A 124 -15.45 3.14 2.44
N ALA A 125 -15.09 1.97 1.89
CA ALA A 125 -15.70 0.70 2.29
C ALA A 125 -15.26 0.25 3.72
N CYS A 126 -14.01 0.51 4.13
CA CYS A 126 -13.50 0.12 5.45
C CYS A 126 -13.93 1.10 6.56
N THR A 127 -14.15 2.37 6.26
CA THR A 127 -14.48 3.42 7.24
C THR A 127 -15.66 3.06 8.16
N PRO A 128 -16.82 2.60 7.67
CA PRO A 128 -17.93 2.25 8.55
C PRO A 128 -17.59 1.11 9.53
N ILE A 129 -16.74 0.17 9.13
CA ILE A 129 -16.29 -0.94 9.97
C ILE A 129 -15.35 -0.41 11.05
N MET A 130 -14.31 0.33 10.70
CA MET A 130 -13.34 0.92 11.62
C MET A 130 -13.99 1.90 12.59
N MET A 131 -14.99 2.69 12.15
CA MET A 131 -15.73 3.60 13.02
C MET A 131 -16.54 2.84 14.10
N ARG A 132 -17.13 1.71 13.77
CA ARG A 132 -17.82 0.86 14.76
C ARG A 132 -16.84 0.22 15.75
N GLN A 133 -15.65 -0.16 15.27
CA GLN A 133 -14.56 -0.69 16.10
C GLN A 133 -13.90 0.38 16.98
N LYS A 134 -14.07 1.68 16.64
CA LYS A 134 -13.40 2.84 17.26
C LYS A 134 -11.88 2.73 17.22
N GLN A 135 -11.36 2.07 16.21
CA GLN A 135 -9.93 1.95 15.97
C GLN A 135 -9.67 1.56 14.50
N GLY A 136 -8.52 1.98 13.99
CA GLY A 136 -8.05 1.62 12.66
C GLY A 136 -6.73 2.29 12.30
N SER A 137 -5.98 1.65 11.40
CA SER A 137 -4.78 2.24 10.80
C SER A 137 -4.86 2.15 9.28
N ILE A 138 -4.86 3.29 8.61
CA ILE A 138 -4.89 3.40 7.15
C ILE A 138 -3.51 3.84 6.68
N ILE A 139 -2.92 3.09 5.75
CA ILE A 139 -1.57 3.33 5.22
C ILE A 139 -1.68 3.45 3.70
N ASN A 140 -1.39 4.62 3.18
CA ASN A 140 -1.41 4.88 1.74
C ASN A 140 0.00 4.78 1.17
N MET A 141 0.21 3.89 0.19
CA MET A 141 1.49 3.77 -0.51
C MET A 141 1.61 4.87 -1.57
N ALA A 142 2.22 6.00 -1.15
CA ALA A 142 2.60 7.10 -2.03
C ALA A 142 3.89 6.78 -2.81
N SER A 143 4.73 7.75 -3.05
CA SER A 143 6.07 7.64 -3.65
C SER A 143 6.82 8.97 -3.44
N VAL A 144 8.15 8.94 -3.44
CA VAL A 144 8.95 10.18 -3.55
C VAL A 144 8.58 10.98 -4.80
N VAL A 145 8.14 10.32 -5.87
CA VAL A 145 7.62 10.98 -7.08
C VAL A 145 6.35 11.79 -6.79
N GLY A 146 5.53 11.37 -5.85
CA GLY A 146 4.36 12.13 -5.38
C GLY A 146 4.75 13.33 -4.50
N VAL A 147 5.97 13.35 -3.95
CA VAL A 147 6.48 14.46 -3.13
C VAL A 147 7.22 15.48 -4.00
N HIS A 148 8.08 15.02 -4.92
CA HIS A 148 9.01 15.88 -5.66
C HIS A 148 8.69 16.02 -7.15
N GLY A 149 7.83 15.14 -7.70
CA GLY A 149 7.60 15.05 -9.14
C GLY A 149 8.70 14.24 -9.84
N ASN A 150 8.43 13.83 -11.08
CA ASN A 150 9.41 13.23 -11.99
C ASN A 150 8.99 13.46 -13.44
N ALA A 151 9.94 13.81 -14.30
CA ALA A 151 9.69 13.98 -15.72
C ALA A 151 9.17 12.67 -16.35
N GLY A 152 8.13 12.76 -17.18
CA GLY A 152 7.50 11.60 -17.80
C GLY A 152 6.51 10.84 -16.92
N GLN A 153 6.26 11.28 -15.69
CA GLN A 153 5.37 10.62 -14.72
C GLN A 153 4.30 11.56 -14.15
N CYS A 154 3.79 12.52 -14.92
CA CYS A 154 2.84 13.50 -14.38
C CYS A 154 1.54 12.85 -13.85
N ASN A 155 1.01 11.80 -14.50
CA ASN A 155 -0.12 11.01 -14.02
C ASN A 155 0.21 10.27 -12.72
N TYR A 156 1.35 9.58 -12.67
CA TYR A 156 1.80 8.86 -11.48
C TYR A 156 2.08 9.80 -10.31
N SER A 157 2.81 10.91 -10.58
CA SER A 157 3.08 11.95 -9.59
C SER A 157 1.79 12.52 -9.00
N ALA A 158 0.83 12.91 -9.85
CA ALA A 158 -0.47 13.41 -9.42
C ALA A 158 -1.23 12.38 -8.57
N SER A 159 -1.25 11.10 -8.99
CA SER A 159 -1.91 10.04 -8.23
C SER A 159 -1.27 9.84 -6.84
N LYS A 160 0.06 9.84 -6.76
CA LYS A 160 0.80 9.62 -5.50
C LYS A 160 0.77 10.85 -4.57
N ALA A 161 0.75 12.05 -5.12
CA ALA A 161 0.46 13.27 -4.36
C ALA A 161 -0.97 13.27 -3.81
N GLY A 162 -1.95 12.80 -4.59
CA GLY A 162 -3.32 12.61 -4.14
C GLY A 162 -3.43 11.62 -2.96
N MET A 163 -2.64 10.54 -2.93
CA MET A 163 -2.56 9.59 -1.82
C MET A 163 -2.10 10.26 -0.52
N ILE A 164 -1.18 11.22 -0.61
CA ILE A 164 -0.70 12.04 0.52
C ILE A 164 -1.83 12.95 1.03
N GLY A 165 -2.48 13.68 0.13
CA GLY A 165 -3.61 14.55 0.46
C GLY A 165 -4.75 13.77 1.12
N LEU A 166 -5.08 12.60 0.57
CA LEU A 166 -6.11 11.71 1.10
C LEU A 166 -5.78 11.25 2.53
N ALA A 167 -4.54 10.82 2.80
CA ALA A 167 -4.12 10.42 4.14
C ALA A 167 -4.29 11.57 5.16
N LYS A 168 -3.88 12.79 4.81
CA LYS A 168 -3.99 13.97 5.67
C LYS A 168 -5.45 14.33 5.98
N SER A 169 -6.32 14.29 4.99
CA SER A 169 -7.75 14.61 5.15
C SER A 169 -8.44 13.57 6.04
N ILE A 170 -8.21 12.29 5.78
CA ILE A 170 -8.78 11.19 6.57
C ILE A 170 -8.27 11.21 8.02
N ALA A 171 -7.00 11.57 8.26
CA ALA A 171 -6.46 11.72 9.61
C ALA A 171 -7.22 12.76 10.42
N GLN A 172 -7.60 13.88 9.81
CA GLN A 172 -8.40 14.94 10.46
C GLN A 172 -9.85 14.52 10.68
N GLU A 173 -10.46 13.91 9.66
CA GLU A 173 -11.87 13.53 9.69
C GLU A 173 -12.17 12.41 10.68
N LEU A 174 -11.32 11.36 10.69
CA LEU A 174 -11.57 10.13 11.43
C LEU A 174 -10.76 10.02 12.74
N GLY A 175 -9.87 10.98 13.04
CA GLY A 175 -9.03 10.95 14.23
C GLY A 175 -9.82 10.85 15.54
N SER A 176 -10.94 11.57 15.67
CA SER A 176 -11.84 11.51 16.83
C SER A 176 -12.53 10.13 17.03
N ARG A 177 -12.42 9.26 16.03
CA ARG A 177 -12.93 7.88 16.07
C ARG A 177 -11.84 6.84 16.35
N GLY A 178 -10.62 7.28 16.72
CA GLY A 178 -9.49 6.39 16.96
C GLY A 178 -8.88 5.80 15.68
N ILE A 179 -9.12 6.41 14.52
CA ILE A 179 -8.60 5.95 13.23
C ILE A 179 -7.46 6.87 12.82
N ARG A 180 -6.29 6.28 12.59
CA ARG A 180 -5.10 6.98 12.07
C ARG A 180 -4.97 6.76 10.57
N ALA A 181 -4.45 7.76 9.86
CA ALA A 181 -4.15 7.62 8.44
C ALA A 181 -2.81 8.29 8.13
N ASN A 182 -1.92 7.55 7.46
CA ASN A 182 -0.58 8.02 7.10
C ASN A 182 -0.23 7.60 5.67
N ALA A 183 0.80 8.20 5.10
CA ALA A 183 1.37 7.82 3.82
C ALA A 183 2.82 7.36 3.98
N ILE A 184 3.21 6.35 3.22
CA ILE A 184 4.61 5.97 3.02
C ILE A 184 4.98 6.39 1.61
N ALA A 185 6.13 7.05 1.46
CA ALA A 185 6.66 7.47 0.16
C ALA A 185 7.98 6.74 -0.13
N PRO A 186 7.93 5.54 -0.74
CA PRO A 186 9.13 4.81 -1.12
C PRO A 186 9.91 5.56 -2.21
N GLY A 187 11.25 5.48 -2.12
CA GLY A 187 12.17 5.88 -3.17
C GLY A 187 12.41 4.77 -4.19
N PHE A 188 13.67 4.57 -4.57
CA PHE A 188 14.07 3.48 -5.46
C PHE A 188 14.12 2.16 -4.69
N ILE A 189 13.11 1.30 -4.88
CA ILE A 189 13.00 -0.01 -4.23
C ILE A 189 13.30 -1.13 -5.23
N ILE A 190 14.18 -2.04 -4.85
CA ILE A 190 14.55 -3.22 -5.65
C ILE A 190 13.42 -4.24 -5.55
N THR A 191 12.69 -4.41 -6.65
CA THR A 191 11.62 -5.40 -6.81
C THR A 191 11.90 -6.23 -8.07
N GLU A 192 11.12 -7.25 -8.35
CA GLU A 192 11.22 -8.01 -9.61
C GLU A 192 11.15 -7.10 -10.85
N MET A 193 10.42 -6.00 -10.76
CA MET A 193 10.29 -5.02 -11.84
C MET A 193 11.60 -4.24 -12.06
N THR A 194 12.23 -3.76 -10.99
CA THR A 194 13.48 -2.98 -11.04
C THR A 194 14.71 -3.87 -11.12
N ALA A 195 14.62 -5.14 -10.73
CA ALA A 195 15.71 -6.11 -10.88
C ALA A 195 16.13 -6.33 -12.35
N LYS A 196 15.20 -6.08 -13.29
CA LYS A 196 15.45 -6.17 -14.75
C LYS A 196 16.24 -5.00 -15.32
N LEU A 197 16.48 -3.95 -14.55
CA LEU A 197 17.33 -2.83 -14.97
C LEU A 197 18.80 -3.28 -15.08
N SER A 198 19.54 -2.70 -16.03
CA SER A 198 20.97 -3.01 -16.17
C SER A 198 21.77 -2.57 -14.94
N ASP A 199 22.94 -3.19 -14.75
CA ASP A 199 23.78 -2.90 -13.58
C ASP A 199 24.32 -1.45 -13.63
N GLU A 200 24.51 -0.88 -14.83
CA GLU A 200 24.89 0.52 -15.00
C GLU A 200 23.79 1.46 -14.46
N VAL A 201 22.52 1.19 -14.80
CA VAL A 201 21.38 1.98 -14.32
C VAL A 201 21.25 1.86 -12.81
N LYS A 202 21.38 0.65 -12.25
CA LYS A 202 21.37 0.43 -10.79
C LYS A 202 22.52 1.18 -10.10
N ALA A 203 23.72 1.14 -10.67
CA ALA A 203 24.88 1.84 -10.14
C ALA A 203 24.68 3.36 -10.16
N GLU A 204 24.04 3.89 -11.19
CA GLU A 204 23.73 5.32 -11.28
C GLU A 204 22.70 5.76 -10.23
N TRP A 205 21.64 4.96 -9.99
CA TRP A 205 20.72 5.20 -8.89
C TRP A 205 21.42 5.16 -7.53
N ASN A 206 22.25 4.14 -7.30
CA ASN A 206 22.99 4.01 -6.04
C ASN A 206 23.94 5.20 -5.77
N LYS A 207 24.48 5.85 -6.83
CA LYS A 207 25.28 7.08 -6.66
C LYS A 207 24.45 8.27 -6.19
N ARG A 208 23.18 8.35 -6.59
CA ARG A 208 22.26 9.44 -6.21
C ARG A 208 21.67 9.27 -4.81
N ILE A 209 21.57 8.02 -4.32
CA ILE A 209 21.05 7.71 -3.00
C ILE A 209 22.15 7.89 -1.94
N PRO A 210 21.98 8.76 -0.94
CA PRO A 210 22.97 8.95 0.12
C PRO A 210 23.39 7.66 0.85
N LEU A 211 22.46 6.74 1.10
CA LEU A 211 22.76 5.42 1.68
C LEU A 211 23.43 4.44 0.70
N ARG A 212 23.69 4.87 -0.56
CA ARG A 212 24.46 4.11 -1.58
C ARG A 212 23.89 2.75 -1.95
N ARG A 213 22.62 2.50 -1.68
CA ARG A 213 21.90 1.30 -2.08
C ARG A 213 20.45 1.61 -2.42
N GLY A 214 19.86 0.83 -3.30
CA GLY A 214 18.41 0.77 -3.40
C GLY A 214 17.79 0.21 -2.13
N GLY A 215 16.58 0.64 -1.80
CA GLY A 215 15.79 0.03 -0.73
C GLY A 215 15.28 -1.34 -1.13
N THR A 216 14.89 -2.13 -0.16
CA THR A 216 14.21 -3.42 -0.36
C THR A 216 12.74 -3.31 -0.02
N PRO A 217 11.87 -4.22 -0.49
CA PRO A 217 10.48 -4.30 -0.03
C PRO A 217 10.36 -4.41 1.50
N GLU A 218 11.34 -5.05 2.16
CA GLU A 218 11.40 -5.18 3.61
C GLU A 218 11.67 -3.83 4.31
N ASP A 219 12.51 -2.94 3.73
CA ASP A 219 12.71 -1.58 4.26
C ASP A 219 11.38 -0.84 4.36
N VAL A 220 10.51 -0.99 3.34
CA VAL A 220 9.17 -0.39 3.31
C VAL A 220 8.21 -1.09 4.28
N ALA A 221 8.25 -2.44 4.34
CA ALA A 221 7.40 -3.24 5.20
C ALA A 221 7.65 -2.95 6.70
N ASN A 222 8.88 -2.62 7.09
CA ASN A 222 9.21 -2.23 8.47
C ASN A 222 8.52 -0.93 8.88
N ILE A 223 8.46 0.06 7.99
CA ILE A 223 7.72 1.31 8.24
C ILE A 223 6.20 1.07 8.22
N ALA A 224 5.72 0.20 7.33
CA ALA A 224 4.32 -0.19 7.34
C ALA A 224 3.92 -0.87 8.67
N LEU A 225 4.76 -1.76 9.21
CA LEU A 225 4.56 -2.38 10.52
C LEU A 225 4.53 -1.34 11.65
N PHE A 226 5.46 -0.40 11.68
CA PHE A 226 5.43 0.70 12.64
C PHE A 226 4.11 1.45 12.59
N LEU A 227 3.66 1.85 11.40
CA LEU A 227 2.40 2.59 11.22
C LEU A 227 1.15 1.74 11.52
N ALA A 228 1.21 0.42 11.34
CA ALA A 228 0.12 -0.49 11.65
C ALA A 228 -0.04 -0.75 13.15
N SER A 229 1.05 -0.68 13.91
CA SER A 229 1.12 -1.03 15.32
C SER A 229 0.84 0.14 16.27
N ASP A 230 0.69 -0.16 17.56
CA ASP A 230 0.50 0.82 18.63
C ASP A 230 1.76 1.68 18.89
N MET A 231 2.93 1.29 18.34
CA MET A 231 4.15 2.12 18.36
C MET A 231 3.95 3.48 17.70
N SER A 232 2.98 3.60 16.81
CA SER A 232 2.62 4.83 16.10
C SER A 232 1.28 5.42 16.55
N SER A 233 0.84 5.13 17.79
CA SER A 233 -0.47 5.52 18.32
C SER A 233 -0.75 7.04 18.26
N TYR A 234 0.30 7.88 18.25
CA TYR A 234 0.19 9.34 18.13
C TYR A 234 0.69 9.88 16.79
N VAL A 235 0.87 9.00 15.77
CA VAL A 235 1.32 9.37 14.41
C VAL A 235 0.13 9.27 13.45
N SER A 236 -0.38 10.42 13.00
CA SER A 236 -1.47 10.51 12.04
C SER A 236 -1.28 11.72 11.12
N GLY A 237 -1.67 11.61 9.85
CA GLY A 237 -1.52 12.65 8.83
C GLY A 237 -0.08 12.81 8.31
N GLN A 238 0.84 11.89 8.62
CA GLN A 238 2.24 11.99 8.26
C GLN A 238 2.57 11.36 6.91
N VAL A 239 3.67 11.81 6.32
CA VAL A 239 4.29 11.22 5.13
C VAL A 239 5.69 10.78 5.51
N ILE A 240 5.94 9.47 5.48
CA ILE A 240 7.26 8.92 5.81
C ILE A 240 7.93 8.48 4.51
N GLN A 241 9.02 9.17 4.16
CA GLN A 241 9.86 8.76 3.03
C GLN A 241 10.74 7.57 3.43
N VAL A 242 10.83 6.59 2.53
CA VAL A 242 11.69 5.40 2.67
C VAL A 242 12.54 5.32 1.43
N ASP A 243 13.54 6.18 1.36
CA ASP A 243 14.24 6.55 0.12
C ASP A 243 15.77 6.57 0.22
N GLY A 244 16.32 6.30 1.41
CA GLY A 244 17.76 6.34 1.63
C GLY A 244 18.35 7.76 1.62
N GLY A 245 17.51 8.80 1.75
CA GLY A 245 17.89 10.21 1.79
C GLY A 245 17.90 10.89 0.40
N MET A 246 17.19 10.36 -0.59
CA MET A 246 17.07 10.94 -1.94
C MET A 246 16.47 12.33 -1.93
#